data_7a3b4c4ca1ec3d73a98518d6dfe45436
#
_entry.id   7a3b4c4ca1ec3d73a98518d6dfe45436
#
_cell.length_a   1.000
_cell.length_b   1.000
_cell.length_c   1.000
_cell.angle_alpha   90.00
_cell.angle_beta   90.00
_cell.angle_gamma   90.00
#
_symmetry.space_group_name_H-M   'P 1'
#
loop_
_entity.id
_entity.type
_entity.pdbx_description
1 polymer ?
#
loop_
_entity_poly.entity_id
_entity_poly.type
_entity_poly.pdbx_seq_one_letter_code
_entity_poly.pdbx_strand_id
1 'polypeptide(L)' 'MGNNMSLYDYQQGLKIAIRGYPFYALIQAAMRQADSDNILKLRAAFPDIWFELQARYNKPGGVLEGETL' A
#
# COMPACT_ATOMS: atom_id res chain seq x y z
N MET A 1 19.07 5.67 -12.10
CA MET A 1 18.28 5.77 -11.84
C MET A 1 17.27 6.53 -12.23
N GLY A 2 16.79 6.51 -12.86
CA GLY A 2 15.82 7.40 -13.26
C GLY A 2 14.60 7.35 -12.43
N ASN A 3 13.99 8.47 -12.37
CA ASN A 3 12.72 8.59 -11.69
C ASN A 3 11.63 8.18 -12.67
N ASN A 4 10.81 7.21 -12.29
CA ASN A 4 9.73 6.73 -13.13
C ASN A 4 8.43 7.48 -12.92
N MET A 5 8.43 8.47 -12.05
CA MET A 5 7.23 9.24 -11.74
C MET A 5 7.02 10.33 -12.78
N SER A 6 5.80 10.41 -13.31
CA SER A 6 5.41 11.45 -14.25
C SER A 6 4.83 12.65 -13.51
N LEU A 7 4.65 13.76 -14.25
CA LEU A 7 3.94 14.91 -13.69
C LEU A 7 2.52 14.54 -13.27
N TYR A 8 1.87 13.71 -14.07
CA TYR A 8 0.52 13.24 -13.73
C TYR A 8 0.55 12.50 -12.38
N ASP A 9 1.51 11.61 -12.20
CA ASP A 9 1.64 10.87 -10.94
C ASP A 9 1.86 11.83 -9.77
N TYR A 10 2.72 12.82 -9.96
CA TYR A 10 3.00 13.81 -8.93
C TYR A 10 1.72 14.56 -8.52
N GLN A 11 0.95 14.99 -9.51
CA GLN A 11 -0.28 15.74 -9.25
C GLN A 11 -1.32 14.88 -8.55
N GLN A 12 -1.44 13.62 -8.95
CA GLN A 12 -2.36 12.70 -8.27
C GLN A 12 -1.92 12.45 -6.84
N GLY A 13 -0.62 12.36 -6.60
CA GLY A 13 -0.09 12.21 -5.24
C GLY A 13 -0.48 13.36 -4.34
N LEU A 14 -0.45 14.58 -4.84
CA LEU A 14 -0.90 15.75 -4.07
C LEU A 14 -2.38 15.64 -3.69
N LYS A 15 -3.21 15.20 -4.62
CA LYS A 15 -4.65 15.03 -4.36
C LYS A 15 -4.89 13.98 -3.28
N ILE A 16 -4.12 12.90 -3.30
CA ILE A 16 -4.23 11.86 -2.29
C ILE A 16 -3.77 12.38 -0.93
N ALA A 17 -2.66 13.12 -0.93
CA ALA A 17 -2.09 13.67 0.32
C ALA A 17 -3.07 14.59 1.02
N ILE A 18 -3.81 15.39 0.27
CA ILE A 18 -4.77 16.34 0.84
C ILE A 18 -5.89 15.62 1.61
N ARG A 19 -6.21 14.39 1.23
CA ARG A 19 -7.27 13.62 1.88
C ARG A 19 -6.90 13.13 3.28
N GLY A 20 -5.62 13.15 3.62
CA GLY A 20 -5.19 12.81 4.98
C GLY A 20 -5.32 11.33 5.32
N TYR A 21 -5.17 10.44 4.36
CA TYR A 21 -5.21 9.00 4.62
C TYR A 21 -4.07 8.60 5.57
N PRO A 22 -4.30 7.62 6.46
CA PRO A 22 -3.23 7.11 7.30
C PRO A 22 -2.09 6.53 6.46
N PHE A 23 -0.86 6.63 6.99
CA PHE A 23 0.32 6.19 6.25
C PHE A 23 0.22 4.74 5.76
N TYR A 24 -0.17 3.83 6.65
CA TYR A 24 -0.24 2.42 6.25
C TYR A 24 -1.36 2.13 5.26
N ALA A 25 -2.42 2.94 5.28
CA ALA A 25 -3.45 2.82 4.25
C ALA A 25 -2.89 3.17 2.88
N LEU A 26 -2.03 4.18 2.82
CA LEU A 26 -1.37 4.56 1.56
C LEU A 26 -0.44 3.46 1.08
N ILE A 27 0.32 2.84 1.99
CA ILE A 27 1.23 1.75 1.63
C ILE A 27 0.45 0.54 1.11
N GLN A 28 -0.65 0.18 1.77
CA GLN A 28 -1.49 -0.93 1.32
C GLN A 28 -2.10 -0.66 -0.05
N ALA A 29 -2.57 0.56 -0.28
CA ALA A 29 -3.11 0.94 -1.57
C ALA A 29 -2.05 0.82 -2.66
N ALA A 30 -0.83 1.27 -2.37
CA ALA A 30 0.28 1.15 -3.30
C ALA A 30 0.57 -0.32 -3.62
N MET A 31 0.55 -1.18 -2.60
CA MET A 31 0.79 -2.61 -2.81
C MET A 31 -0.27 -3.25 -3.71
N ARG A 32 -1.53 -2.82 -3.55
CA ARG A 32 -2.63 -3.37 -4.37
C ARG A 32 -2.52 -2.96 -5.83
N GLN A 33 -1.92 -1.80 -6.10
CA GLN A 33 -1.79 -1.29 -7.45
C GLN A 33 -0.42 -1.56 -8.08
N ALA A 34 0.53 -2.05 -7.30
CA ALA A 34 1.90 -2.21 -7.75
C ALA A 34 2.01 -3.32 -8.81
N ASP A 35 2.81 -3.05 -9.84
CA ASP A 35 3.20 -4.09 -10.78
C ASP A 35 4.23 -5.02 -10.13
N SER A 36 4.70 -6.02 -10.89
CA SER A 36 5.60 -7.03 -10.34
C SER A 36 6.88 -6.44 -9.77
N ASP A 37 7.46 -5.45 -10.43
CA ASP A 37 8.69 -4.84 -9.96
C ASP A 37 8.46 -4.00 -8.72
N ASN A 38 7.41 -3.20 -8.71
CA ASN A 38 7.13 -2.31 -7.60
C ASN A 38 6.68 -3.06 -6.36
N ILE A 39 5.95 -4.18 -6.52
CA ILE A 39 5.57 -4.96 -5.34
C ILE A 39 6.79 -5.57 -4.66
N LEU A 40 7.80 -5.95 -5.42
CA LEU A 40 9.04 -6.46 -4.82
C LEU A 40 9.75 -5.38 -4.02
N LYS A 41 9.75 -4.16 -4.52
CA LYS A 41 10.36 -3.03 -3.80
C LYS A 41 9.61 -2.72 -2.51
N LEU A 42 8.28 -2.71 -2.58
CA LEU A 42 7.45 -2.44 -1.40
C LEU A 42 7.56 -3.55 -0.37
N ARG A 43 7.58 -4.80 -0.83
CA ARG A 43 7.73 -5.94 0.06
C ARG A 43 9.08 -5.89 0.77
N ALA A 44 10.15 -5.52 0.06
CA ALA A 44 11.48 -5.40 0.65
C ALA A 44 11.53 -4.28 1.69
N ALA A 45 10.85 -3.17 1.41
CA ALA A 45 10.86 -2.02 2.32
C ALA A 45 9.93 -2.21 3.52
N PHE A 46 8.80 -2.89 3.30
CA PHE A 46 7.75 -3.05 4.33
C PHE A 46 7.30 -4.50 4.40
N PRO A 47 8.20 -5.42 4.79
CA PRO A 47 7.84 -6.84 4.79
C PRO A 47 6.70 -7.17 5.75
N ASP A 48 6.68 -6.53 6.93
CA ASP A 48 5.62 -6.79 7.91
C ASP A 48 4.26 -6.39 7.38
N ILE A 49 4.19 -5.25 6.71
CA ILE A 49 2.93 -4.77 6.14
C ILE A 49 2.48 -5.69 5.02
N TRP A 50 3.42 -6.16 4.19
CA TRP A 50 3.08 -7.08 3.10
C TRP A 50 2.50 -8.38 3.64
N PHE A 51 3.13 -8.96 4.67
CA PHE A 51 2.65 -10.21 5.27
C PHE A 51 1.29 -10.01 5.95
N GLU A 52 1.12 -8.89 6.64
CA GLU A 52 -0.17 -8.60 7.28
C GLU A 52 -1.27 -8.44 6.25
N LEU A 53 -0.99 -7.75 5.14
CA LEU A 53 -1.97 -7.58 4.08
C LEU A 53 -2.39 -8.92 3.49
N GLN A 54 -1.45 -9.85 3.30
CA GLN A 54 -1.76 -11.19 2.83
C GLN A 54 -2.65 -11.92 3.83
N ALA A 55 -2.33 -11.83 5.12
CA ALA A 55 -3.12 -12.48 6.16
C ALA A 55 -4.55 -11.95 6.19
N ARG A 56 -4.70 -10.63 6.10
CA ARG A 56 -6.02 -10.01 6.13
C ARG A 56 -6.83 -10.33 4.89
N TYR A 57 -6.18 -10.44 3.74
CA TYR A 57 -6.86 -10.76 2.50
C TYR A 57 -7.60 -12.11 2.59
N ASN A 58 -7.05 -13.03 3.37
CA ASN A 58 -7.61 -14.36 3.53
C ASN A 58 -8.62 -14.47 4.69
N LYS A 59 -8.97 -13.35 5.33
CA LYS A 59 -9.91 -13.34 6.45
C LYS A 59 -11.16 -12.55 6.10
N PRO A 60 -12.32 -12.98 6.59
CA PRO A 60 -13.56 -12.24 6.34
C PRO A 60 -13.44 -10.80 6.85
N GLY A 61 -13.71 -9.83 5.97
CA GLY A 61 -13.63 -8.42 6.31
C GLY A 61 -12.25 -7.94 6.66
N GLY A 62 -11.20 -8.77 6.44
CA GLY A 62 -9.84 -8.39 6.77
C GLY A 62 -9.54 -8.36 8.25
N VAL A 63 -10.39 -8.94 9.07
CA VAL A 63 -10.24 -8.91 10.52
C VAL A 63 -9.41 -10.10 10.98
N LEU A 64 -8.30 -9.81 11.65
CA LEU A 64 -7.44 -10.86 12.18
C LEU A 64 -7.98 -11.35 13.51
N GLU A 65 -7.52 -12.54 13.92
CA GLU A 65 -7.94 -13.15 15.16
C GLU A 65 -7.63 -12.21 16.33
N GLY A 66 -8.62 -12.01 17.22
CA GLY A 66 -8.46 -11.14 18.36
C GLY A 66 -8.80 -9.68 18.11
N GLU A 67 -9.00 -9.29 16.86
CA GLU A 67 -9.41 -7.92 16.55
C GLU A 67 -10.93 -7.81 16.60
N THR A 68 -11.42 -6.60 16.91
CA THR A 68 -12.84 -6.31 16.86
C THR A 68 -13.11 -5.25 15.80
N LEU A 69 -14.28 -5.32 15.18
CA LEU A 69 -14.69 -4.33 14.20
C LEU A 69 -15.15 -3.04 14.86
#